data_709afb41c1328e608866fbf1c5cbbe9a
#
_entry.id   709afb41c1328e608866fbf1c5cbbe9a
#
_cell.length_a   1.000
_cell.length_b   1.000
_cell.length_c   1.000
_cell.angle_alpha   90.00
_cell.angle_beta   90.00
_cell.angle_gamma   90.00
#
_symmetry.space_group_name_H-M   'P 1'
#
loop_
_entity.id
_entity.type
_entity.pdbx_description
1 polymer ?
#
loop_
_entity_poly.entity_id
_entity_poly.type
_entity_poly.pdbx_seq_one_letter_code
_entity_poly.pdbx_strand_id
1 'polypeptide(L)'
;PGRLDRATTKQVGEFFSVAHGRLEEMLHQTSNLLANLTHNAGVVVGPRAEAVPVRQVQFVGLSGSAATVVVVFANGTVENVALELDDGDDDLKLSAAGAHLSAALDGRVLGSVSEVSDTGDTVVDRLCRDALEALHASAAPEQVFTGGAAAVANAFDAVEVVRSVLATLEQQFVVVTLVSDIVNRGMSVAIGVEHGVEPLSACSVVVAPVVIDGEHLGSVGVLGPTRMNYPQALATVEVVSEQLGHRIEEG
;
A
#
# COMPACT_ATOMS: atom_id res chain seq x y z
N PRO A 1 -10.60 -18.41 -17.02
CA PRO A 1 -10.95 -17.52 -15.92
C PRO A 1 -12.45 -17.65 -15.63
N GLY A 2 -12.81 -17.95 -14.36
CA GLY A 2 -14.19 -17.99 -13.90
C GLY A 2 -14.80 -16.60 -14.02
N ARG A 3 -16.00 -16.46 -14.54
CA ARG A 3 -16.74 -15.22 -14.46
C ARG A 3 -17.52 -15.18 -13.14
N LEU A 4 -17.41 -14.08 -12.41
CA LEU A 4 -18.33 -13.81 -11.30
C LEU A 4 -19.77 -13.80 -11.81
N ASP A 5 -20.69 -14.25 -10.99
CA ASP A 5 -22.11 -14.07 -11.30
C ASP A 5 -22.49 -12.57 -11.28
N ARG A 6 -23.58 -12.24 -11.96
CA ARG A 6 -24.03 -10.85 -12.09
C ARG A 6 -24.39 -10.22 -10.73
N ALA A 7 -24.83 -11.01 -9.76
CA ALA A 7 -25.23 -10.51 -8.44
C ALA A 7 -23.97 -10.07 -7.65
N THR A 8 -22.93 -10.89 -7.64
CA THR A 8 -21.66 -10.58 -6.99
C THR A 8 -20.94 -9.39 -7.65
N THR A 9 -20.91 -9.33 -8.99
CA THR A 9 -20.33 -8.18 -9.72
C THR A 9 -21.08 -6.88 -9.37
N LYS A 10 -22.41 -6.93 -9.29
CA LYS A 10 -23.23 -5.79 -8.90
C LYS A 10 -22.96 -5.37 -7.45
N GLN A 11 -22.83 -6.33 -6.53
CA GLN A 11 -22.53 -6.06 -5.12
C GLN A 11 -21.17 -5.37 -4.95
N VAL A 12 -20.14 -5.78 -5.71
CA VAL A 12 -18.83 -5.11 -5.72
C VAL A 12 -18.97 -3.67 -6.24
N GLY A 13 -19.65 -3.46 -7.36
CA GLY A 13 -19.88 -2.12 -7.91
C GLY A 13 -20.67 -1.21 -6.96
N GLU A 14 -21.73 -1.71 -6.32
CA GLU A 14 -22.51 -0.96 -5.32
C GLU A 14 -21.64 -0.59 -4.10
N PHE A 15 -20.79 -1.48 -3.64
CA PHE A 15 -19.87 -1.20 -2.54
C PHE A 15 -18.95 -0.01 -2.87
N PHE A 16 -18.26 -0.03 -4.01
CA PHE A 16 -17.35 1.05 -4.39
C PHE A 16 -18.05 2.36 -4.77
N SER A 17 -19.30 2.31 -5.23
CA SER A 17 -20.09 3.52 -5.52
C SER A 17 -20.48 4.32 -4.26
N VAL A 18 -20.56 3.65 -3.10
CA VAL A 18 -20.95 4.25 -1.81
C VAL A 18 -19.73 4.51 -0.91
N ALA A 19 -18.60 3.88 -1.20
CA ALA A 19 -17.37 4.04 -0.43
C ALA A 19 -16.83 5.48 -0.57
N HIS A 20 -17.17 6.32 0.39
CA HIS A 20 -16.66 7.68 0.54
C HIS A 20 -15.95 7.76 1.89
N GLY A 21 -14.66 7.99 1.91
CA GLY A 21 -13.90 8.03 3.16
C GLY A 21 -12.41 8.17 2.92
N ARG A 22 -11.65 8.08 4.00
CA ARG A 22 -10.19 8.02 3.91
C ARG A 22 -9.79 6.72 3.20
N LEU A 23 -8.72 6.79 2.42
CA LEU A 23 -8.17 5.63 1.69
C LEU A 23 -8.01 4.40 2.60
N GLU A 24 -7.44 4.57 3.79
CA GLU A 24 -7.25 3.49 4.77
C GLU A 24 -8.55 2.78 5.15
N GLU A 25 -9.62 3.53 5.36
CA GLU A 25 -10.93 2.96 5.68
C GLU A 25 -11.50 2.17 4.51
N MET A 26 -11.34 2.67 3.29
CA MET A 26 -11.75 1.97 2.08
C MET A 26 -10.95 0.68 1.88
N LEU A 27 -9.64 0.68 2.10
CA LEU A 27 -8.79 -0.51 1.99
C LEU A 27 -9.17 -1.56 3.05
N HIS A 28 -9.46 -1.13 4.28
CA HIS A 28 -9.94 -2.02 5.33
C HIS A 28 -11.32 -2.62 4.99
N GLN A 29 -12.25 -1.80 4.51
CA GLN A 29 -13.57 -2.28 4.08
C GLN A 29 -13.47 -3.23 2.88
N THR A 30 -12.54 -3.00 1.96
CA THR A 30 -12.26 -3.89 0.82
C THR A 30 -11.75 -5.25 1.27
N SER A 31 -10.88 -5.33 2.29
CA SER A 31 -10.44 -6.61 2.83
C SER A 31 -11.60 -7.43 3.43
N ASN A 32 -12.54 -6.76 4.09
CA ASN A 32 -13.75 -7.40 4.61
C ASN A 32 -14.72 -7.83 3.50
N LEU A 33 -14.86 -7.03 2.44
CA LEU A 33 -15.65 -7.41 1.26
C LEU A 33 -15.13 -8.70 0.62
N LEU A 34 -13.81 -8.78 0.38
CA LEU A 34 -13.15 -9.97 -0.14
C LEU A 34 -13.42 -11.21 0.73
N ALA A 35 -13.30 -11.04 2.04
CA ALA A 35 -13.55 -12.12 2.99
C ALA A 35 -15.00 -12.61 2.94
N ASN A 36 -15.97 -11.71 2.85
CA ASN A 36 -17.39 -12.05 2.77
C ASN A 36 -17.75 -12.76 1.47
N LEU A 37 -17.20 -12.33 0.33
CA LEU A 37 -17.49 -12.89 -0.98
C LEU A 37 -16.83 -14.26 -1.21
N THR A 38 -15.67 -14.50 -0.62
CA THR A 38 -14.89 -15.72 -0.86
C THR A 38 -14.93 -16.72 0.29
N HIS A 39 -15.42 -16.31 1.47
CA HIS A 39 -15.34 -17.06 2.72
C HIS A 39 -13.91 -17.46 3.12
N ASN A 40 -12.95 -16.62 2.75
CA ASN A 40 -11.51 -16.75 3.08
C ASN A 40 -11.03 -15.47 3.78
N ALA A 41 -9.77 -15.41 4.24
CA ALA A 41 -9.22 -14.16 4.70
C ALA A 41 -9.01 -13.22 3.51
N GLY A 42 -9.52 -12.00 3.60
CA GLY A 42 -9.23 -10.93 2.66
C GLY A 42 -7.98 -10.17 3.06
N VAL A 43 -7.11 -9.90 2.12
CA VAL A 43 -5.87 -9.14 2.30
C VAL A 43 -5.84 -8.01 1.27
N VAL A 44 -5.57 -6.81 1.73
CA VAL A 44 -5.33 -5.65 0.87
C VAL A 44 -4.01 -5.03 1.30
N VAL A 45 -3.07 -4.95 0.36
CA VAL A 45 -1.83 -4.22 0.51
C VAL A 45 -2.04 -2.86 -0.13
N GLY A 46 -2.00 -1.82 0.68
CA GLY A 46 -2.21 -0.44 0.23
C GLY A 46 -1.05 0.08 -0.63
N PRO A 47 -1.26 1.19 -1.33
CA PRO A 47 -0.18 1.82 -2.08
C PRO A 47 0.95 2.20 -1.13
N ARG A 48 2.18 2.06 -1.60
CA ARG A 48 3.32 2.73 -0.96
C ARG A 48 3.08 4.22 -1.03
N ALA A 49 3.38 4.94 0.03
CA ALA A 49 3.33 6.39 -0.02
C ALA A 49 4.18 6.93 -1.18
N GLU A 50 5.31 6.28 -1.45
CA GLU A 50 6.19 6.58 -2.58
C GLU A 50 5.57 6.40 -3.97
N ALA A 51 4.49 5.61 -4.11
CA ALA A 51 3.79 5.38 -5.37
C ALA A 51 2.68 6.40 -5.64
N VAL A 52 2.40 7.29 -4.69
CA VAL A 52 1.40 8.35 -4.83
C VAL A 52 2.08 9.65 -5.23
N PRO A 53 1.56 10.41 -6.21
CA PRO A 53 2.11 11.70 -6.59
C PRO A 53 2.19 12.65 -5.39
N VAL A 54 3.31 13.34 -5.26
CA VAL A 54 3.49 14.41 -4.28
C VAL A 54 2.67 15.62 -4.72
N ARG A 55 1.97 16.22 -3.77
CA ARG A 55 1.21 17.47 -3.96
C ARG A 55 1.95 18.69 -3.41
N GLN A 56 2.62 18.51 -2.28
CA GLN A 56 3.31 19.62 -1.61
C GLN A 56 4.39 19.09 -0.67
N VAL A 57 5.49 19.83 -0.58
CA VAL A 57 6.54 19.62 0.43
C VAL A 57 6.72 20.89 1.23
N GLN A 58 6.90 20.76 2.54
CA GLN A 58 7.16 21.88 3.43
C GLN A 58 8.21 21.53 4.49
N PHE A 59 9.15 22.40 4.71
CA PHE A 59 10.09 22.33 5.83
C PHE A 59 9.56 23.15 7.00
N VAL A 60 9.59 22.57 8.19
CA VAL A 60 9.14 23.22 9.43
C VAL A 60 10.28 23.15 10.45
N GLY A 61 10.88 24.27 10.77
CA GLY A 61 11.88 24.36 11.82
C GLY A 61 11.29 24.00 13.18
N LEU A 62 11.93 23.09 13.91
CA LEU A 62 11.51 22.66 15.25
C LEU A 62 12.40 23.29 16.33
N SER A 63 13.68 23.45 16.04
CA SER A 63 14.71 24.02 16.90
C SER A 63 15.87 24.51 16.07
N GLY A 64 16.87 25.15 16.67
CA GLY A 64 18.07 25.62 15.95
C GLY A 64 18.92 24.51 15.31
N SER A 65 18.65 23.22 15.61
CA SER A 65 19.41 22.07 15.08
C SER A 65 18.51 20.99 14.46
N ALA A 66 17.20 21.23 14.33
CA ALA A 66 16.27 20.24 13.80
C ALA A 66 15.08 20.87 13.07
N ALA A 67 14.73 20.28 11.96
CA ALA A 67 13.50 20.56 11.22
C ALA A 67 12.73 19.28 10.96
N THR A 68 11.48 19.38 10.55
CA THR A 68 10.72 18.31 9.94
C THR A 68 10.38 18.67 8.51
N VAL A 69 10.51 17.70 7.61
CA VAL A 69 10.03 17.82 6.24
C VAL A 69 8.68 17.13 6.20
N VAL A 70 7.66 17.87 5.81
CA VAL A 70 6.27 17.39 5.69
C VAL A 70 5.95 17.25 4.21
N VAL A 71 5.51 16.08 3.80
CA VAL A 71 5.08 15.78 2.44
C VAL A 71 3.59 15.48 2.45
N VAL A 72 2.85 16.16 1.58
CA VAL A 72 1.42 15.92 1.34
C VAL A 72 1.30 15.24 -0.02
N PHE A 73 0.67 14.08 -0.06
CA PHE A 73 0.42 13.33 -1.29
C PHE A 73 -0.95 13.64 -1.88
N ALA A 74 -1.14 13.34 -3.17
CA ALA A 74 -2.38 13.61 -3.90
C ALA A 74 -3.61 12.92 -3.29
N ASN A 75 -3.44 11.76 -2.65
CA ASN A 75 -4.50 11.03 -1.92
C ASN A 75 -4.83 11.61 -0.53
N GLY A 76 -4.18 12.73 -0.13
CA GLY A 76 -4.35 13.36 1.18
C GLY A 76 -3.53 12.74 2.32
N THR A 77 -2.74 11.71 2.06
CA THR A 77 -1.79 11.17 3.04
C THR A 77 -0.71 12.21 3.34
N VAL A 78 -0.28 12.28 4.58
CA VAL A 78 0.80 13.18 5.02
C VAL A 78 1.89 12.34 5.68
N GLU A 79 3.10 12.48 5.19
CA GLU A 79 4.29 11.92 5.80
C GLU A 79 5.20 13.03 6.33
N ASN A 80 6.00 12.70 7.34
CA ASN A 80 6.99 13.61 7.86
C ASN A 80 8.26 12.87 8.22
N VAL A 81 9.40 13.52 7.96
CA VAL A 81 10.71 13.03 8.33
C VAL A 81 11.46 14.10 9.10
N ALA A 82 12.22 13.68 10.11
CA ALA A 82 13.11 14.58 10.83
C ALA A 82 14.36 14.85 10.01
N LEU A 83 14.82 16.09 10.03
CA LEU A 83 16.05 16.55 9.38
C LEU A 83 16.91 17.24 10.43
N GLU A 84 18.19 16.88 10.49
CA GLU A 84 19.18 17.59 11.28
C GLU A 84 19.64 18.86 10.52
N LEU A 85 19.78 19.95 11.24
CA LEU A 85 20.19 21.24 10.68
C LEU A 85 21.61 21.56 11.12
N ASP A 86 22.39 22.13 10.19
CA ASP A 86 23.71 22.66 10.47
C ASP A 86 23.65 24.12 10.92
N ASP A 87 24.76 24.61 11.51
CA ASP A 87 24.91 26.02 11.84
C ASP A 87 24.81 26.89 10.57
N GLY A 88 23.78 27.73 10.50
CA GLY A 88 23.49 28.59 9.34
C GLY A 88 22.27 28.20 8.52
N ASP A 89 21.60 27.11 8.84
CA ASP A 89 20.32 26.74 8.27
C ASP A 89 19.21 27.56 8.93
N ASP A 90 18.88 28.67 8.33
CA ASP A 90 17.84 29.58 8.83
C ASP A 90 16.46 29.31 8.18
N ASP A 91 15.41 29.93 8.71
CA ASP A 91 14.03 29.77 8.22
C ASP A 91 13.88 30.19 6.75
N LEU A 92 14.73 31.11 6.25
CA LEU A 92 14.71 31.52 4.84
C LEU A 92 15.22 30.41 3.95
N LYS A 93 16.29 29.71 4.36
CA LYS A 93 16.84 28.55 3.63
C LYS A 93 15.88 27.39 3.65
N LEU A 94 15.26 27.10 4.81
CA LEU A 94 14.23 26.07 4.93
C LEU A 94 13.02 26.36 4.03
N SER A 95 12.56 27.62 4.00
CA SER A 95 11.46 28.02 3.12
C SER A 95 11.82 27.91 1.64
N ALA A 96 13.04 28.30 1.26
CA ALA A 96 13.54 28.19 -0.12
C ALA A 96 13.67 26.73 -0.55
N ALA A 97 14.21 25.85 0.31
CA ALA A 97 14.31 24.42 0.06
C ALA A 97 12.94 23.79 -0.10
N GLY A 98 11.98 24.13 0.77
CA GLY A 98 10.60 23.66 0.69
C GLY A 98 9.90 24.05 -0.62
N ALA A 99 10.04 25.32 -1.02
CA ALA A 99 9.46 25.78 -2.28
C ALA A 99 10.09 25.09 -3.50
N HIS A 100 11.44 24.92 -3.50
CA HIS A 100 12.15 24.27 -4.59
C HIS A 100 11.81 22.79 -4.70
N LEU A 101 11.88 22.07 -3.58
CA LEU A 101 11.56 20.63 -3.54
C LEU A 101 10.08 20.37 -3.86
N SER A 102 9.17 21.22 -3.37
CA SER A 102 7.74 21.14 -3.70
C SER A 102 7.51 21.31 -5.21
N ALA A 103 8.13 22.29 -5.84
CA ALA A 103 8.01 22.51 -7.28
C ALA A 103 8.62 21.36 -8.12
N ALA A 104 9.71 20.77 -7.63
CA ALA A 104 10.37 19.67 -8.31
C ALA A 104 9.61 18.34 -8.22
N LEU A 105 8.84 18.14 -7.15
CA LEU A 105 8.10 16.91 -6.86
C LEU A 105 6.60 17.00 -7.19
N ASP A 106 6.06 18.18 -7.47
CA ASP A 106 4.63 18.37 -7.73
C ASP A 106 4.15 17.47 -8.88
N GLY A 107 3.13 16.65 -8.61
CA GLY A 107 2.57 15.69 -9.55
C GLY A 107 3.46 14.48 -9.86
N ARG A 108 4.64 14.37 -9.25
CA ARG A 108 5.58 13.26 -9.46
C ARG A 108 5.51 12.27 -8.30
N VAL A 109 5.76 11.01 -8.63
CA VAL A 109 5.90 9.94 -7.64
C VAL A 109 7.27 10.04 -6.98
N LEU A 110 7.31 10.08 -5.64
CA LEU A 110 8.55 10.27 -4.88
C LEU A 110 9.63 9.25 -5.27
N GLY A 111 9.29 7.98 -5.39
CA GLY A 111 10.21 6.91 -5.76
C GLY A 111 10.79 7.03 -7.18
N SER A 112 10.22 7.89 -8.04
CA SER A 112 10.73 8.14 -9.39
C SER A 112 11.77 9.26 -9.46
N VAL A 113 12.01 9.97 -8.35
CA VAL A 113 12.89 11.14 -8.30
C VAL A 113 14.09 10.83 -7.40
N SER A 114 15.25 10.57 -8.01
CA SER A 114 16.50 10.33 -7.28
C SER A 114 17.29 11.62 -6.99
N GLU A 115 17.10 12.64 -7.81
CA GLU A 115 17.83 13.91 -7.70
C GLU A 115 16.93 15.08 -8.12
N VAL A 116 17.21 16.25 -7.54
CA VAL A 116 16.55 17.52 -7.86
C VAL A 116 17.61 18.46 -8.43
N SER A 117 17.23 19.31 -9.36
CA SER A 117 18.13 20.30 -9.96
C SER A 117 18.68 21.29 -8.93
N ASP A 118 19.95 21.66 -9.07
CA ASP A 118 20.56 22.65 -8.19
C ASP A 118 19.95 24.04 -8.37
N THR A 119 19.77 24.74 -7.24
CA THR A 119 19.32 26.13 -7.21
C THR A 119 20.45 27.13 -7.38
N GLY A 120 21.70 26.68 -7.15
CA GLY A 120 22.90 27.49 -7.07
C GLY A 120 23.19 28.02 -5.65
N ASP A 121 22.34 27.71 -4.68
CA ASP A 121 22.59 27.95 -3.27
C ASP A 121 22.94 26.62 -2.58
N THR A 122 24.21 26.50 -2.18
CA THR A 122 24.75 25.22 -1.66
C THR A 122 24.04 24.72 -0.39
N VAL A 123 23.48 25.63 0.42
CA VAL A 123 22.70 25.27 1.61
C VAL A 123 21.33 24.71 1.23
N VAL A 124 20.64 25.39 0.32
CA VAL A 124 19.33 24.94 -0.19
C VAL A 124 19.48 23.60 -0.91
N ASP A 125 20.51 23.45 -1.75
CA ASP A 125 20.76 22.22 -2.51
C ASP A 125 21.08 21.04 -1.58
N ARG A 126 21.84 21.28 -0.50
CA ARG A 126 22.09 20.28 0.55
C ARG A 126 20.79 19.89 1.26
N LEU A 127 20.03 20.87 1.75
CA LEU A 127 18.74 20.62 2.44
C LEU A 127 17.76 19.81 1.57
N CYS A 128 17.68 20.10 0.28
CA CYS A 128 16.85 19.34 -0.66
C CYS A 128 17.33 17.90 -0.81
N ARG A 129 18.63 17.68 -0.90
CA ARG A 129 19.23 16.34 -1.02
C ARG A 129 19.02 15.53 0.24
N ASP A 130 19.33 16.11 1.40
CA ASP A 130 19.19 15.44 2.70
C ASP A 130 17.73 15.09 2.97
N ALA A 131 16.80 15.99 2.62
CA ALA A 131 15.36 15.73 2.73
C ALA A 131 14.90 14.60 1.80
N LEU A 132 15.36 14.58 0.55
CA LEU A 132 15.00 13.53 -0.41
C LEU A 132 15.56 12.17 0.04
N GLU A 133 16.79 12.12 0.53
CA GLU A 133 17.41 10.92 1.09
C GLU A 133 16.63 10.43 2.35
N ALA A 134 16.31 11.34 3.27
CA ALA A 134 15.52 11.01 4.45
C ALA A 134 14.12 10.50 4.12
N LEU A 135 13.45 11.09 3.11
CA LEU A 135 12.15 10.63 2.63
C LEU A 135 12.23 9.24 2.02
N HIS A 136 13.23 8.95 1.20
CA HIS A 136 13.44 7.61 0.65
C HIS A 136 13.78 6.57 1.73
N ALA A 137 14.55 6.96 2.74
CA ALA A 137 14.91 6.08 3.86
C ALA A 137 13.73 5.81 4.81
N SER A 138 12.81 6.78 4.92
CA SER A 138 11.64 6.74 5.78
C SER A 138 10.40 6.16 5.11
N ALA A 139 10.54 5.66 3.87
CA ALA A 139 9.42 5.07 3.14
C ALA A 139 8.59 4.18 4.05
N ALA A 140 7.36 4.63 4.36
CA ALA A 140 6.47 3.90 5.23
C ALA A 140 6.26 2.49 4.66
N PRO A 141 6.35 1.44 5.48
CA PRO A 141 6.08 0.09 5.02
C PRO A 141 4.67 0.03 4.43
N GLU A 142 4.50 -0.74 3.37
CA GLU A 142 3.19 -0.99 2.78
C GLU A 142 2.19 -1.34 3.89
N GLN A 143 1.08 -0.61 3.96
CA GLN A 143 0.03 -0.90 4.93
C GLN A 143 -0.76 -2.12 4.49
N VAL A 144 -0.94 -3.07 5.41
CA VAL A 144 -1.71 -4.28 5.18
C VAL A 144 -3.01 -4.21 5.95
N PHE A 145 -4.10 -4.40 5.23
CA PHE A 145 -5.44 -4.51 5.79
C PHE A 145 -5.92 -5.95 5.64
N THR A 146 -6.26 -6.56 6.76
CA THR A 146 -6.77 -7.94 6.79
C THR A 146 -8.22 -7.97 7.26
N GLY A 147 -9.04 -8.78 6.60
CA GLY A 147 -10.43 -9.01 6.96
C GLY A 147 -10.75 -10.50 7.04
N GLY A 148 -11.85 -10.85 7.73
CA GLY A 148 -12.36 -12.22 7.72
C GLY A 148 -11.68 -13.20 8.68
N ALA A 149 -11.18 -12.76 9.83
CA ALA A 149 -10.65 -13.65 10.87
C ALA A 149 -11.59 -14.80 11.23
N ALA A 150 -12.92 -14.52 11.29
CA ALA A 150 -13.94 -15.54 11.52
C ALA A 150 -14.05 -16.54 10.35
N ALA A 151 -13.82 -16.10 9.11
CA ALA A 151 -13.80 -16.99 7.95
C ALA A 151 -12.61 -17.96 8.03
N VAL A 152 -11.44 -17.49 8.45
CA VAL A 152 -10.28 -18.35 8.71
C VAL A 152 -10.58 -19.42 9.74
N ALA A 153 -11.21 -19.02 10.86
CA ALA A 153 -11.56 -19.97 11.93
C ALA A 153 -12.50 -21.09 11.45
N ASN A 154 -13.36 -20.81 10.48
CA ASN A 154 -14.32 -21.78 9.92
C ASN A 154 -13.77 -22.56 8.72
N ALA A 155 -12.68 -22.08 8.08
CA ALA A 155 -12.14 -22.67 6.87
C ALA A 155 -11.19 -23.86 7.12
N PHE A 156 -10.65 -23.95 8.33
CA PHE A 156 -9.66 -24.97 8.71
C PHE A 156 -10.18 -25.87 9.84
N ASP A 157 -9.93 -27.16 9.74
CA ASP A 157 -10.37 -28.14 10.73
C ASP A 157 -9.43 -28.20 11.97
N ALA A 158 -8.17 -27.81 11.79
CA ALA A 158 -7.16 -27.87 12.86
C ALA A 158 -6.94 -26.52 13.53
N VAL A 159 -7.12 -26.44 14.84
CA VAL A 159 -6.96 -25.22 15.65
C VAL A 159 -5.56 -24.64 15.56
N GLU A 160 -4.53 -25.49 15.47
CA GLU A 160 -3.13 -25.07 15.31
C GLU A 160 -2.92 -24.33 13.99
N VAL A 161 -3.54 -24.79 12.89
CA VAL A 161 -3.47 -24.12 11.59
C VAL A 161 -4.15 -22.75 11.67
N VAL A 162 -5.35 -22.68 12.25
CA VAL A 162 -6.07 -21.40 12.45
C VAL A 162 -5.18 -20.41 13.22
N ARG A 163 -4.57 -20.86 14.32
CA ARG A 163 -3.70 -20.01 15.15
C ARG A 163 -2.49 -19.53 14.36
N SER A 164 -1.83 -20.42 13.62
CA SER A 164 -0.68 -20.08 12.80
C SER A 164 -1.02 -19.07 11.70
N VAL A 165 -2.16 -19.25 11.02
CA VAL A 165 -2.64 -18.32 9.98
C VAL A 165 -2.93 -16.95 10.57
N LEU A 166 -3.68 -16.88 11.66
CA LEU A 166 -4.02 -15.61 12.30
C LEU A 166 -2.76 -14.88 12.81
N ALA A 167 -1.84 -15.60 13.46
CA ALA A 167 -0.58 -15.03 13.92
C ALA A 167 0.29 -14.50 12.76
N THR A 168 0.26 -15.17 11.61
CA THR A 168 1.01 -14.72 10.42
C THR A 168 0.33 -13.50 9.78
N LEU A 169 -1.01 -13.45 9.73
CA LEU A 169 -1.74 -12.29 9.22
C LEU A 169 -1.55 -11.02 10.06
N GLU A 170 -1.24 -11.15 11.35
CA GLU A 170 -0.86 -10.03 12.23
C GLU A 170 0.55 -9.49 11.93
N GLN A 171 1.40 -10.30 11.27
CA GLN A 171 2.76 -9.90 10.89
C GLN A 171 2.76 -9.21 9.53
N GLN A 172 2.47 -7.93 9.50
CA GLN A 172 2.33 -7.14 8.26
C GLN A 172 3.49 -7.36 7.28
N PHE A 173 4.73 -7.34 7.76
CA PHE A 173 5.92 -7.55 6.92
C PHE A 173 5.89 -8.91 6.19
N VAL A 174 5.46 -9.97 6.86
CA VAL A 174 5.38 -11.31 6.24
C VAL A 174 4.30 -11.32 5.15
N VAL A 175 3.16 -10.67 5.41
CA VAL A 175 2.05 -10.60 4.44
C VAL A 175 2.45 -9.78 3.22
N VAL A 176 3.10 -8.63 3.41
CA VAL A 176 3.64 -7.81 2.31
C VAL A 176 4.61 -8.61 1.46
N THR A 177 5.61 -9.21 2.08
CA THR A 177 6.62 -10.01 1.38
C THR A 177 5.97 -11.14 0.58
N LEU A 178 5.04 -11.85 1.19
CA LEU A 178 4.30 -12.95 0.56
C LEU A 178 3.54 -12.49 -0.69
N VAL A 179 2.76 -11.42 -0.57
CA VAL A 179 1.96 -10.89 -1.67
C VAL A 179 2.85 -10.34 -2.79
N SER A 180 3.86 -9.55 -2.43
CA SER A 180 4.81 -8.96 -3.38
C SER A 180 5.60 -10.04 -4.14
N ASP A 181 6.04 -11.10 -3.48
CA ASP A 181 6.75 -12.22 -4.12
C ASP A 181 5.88 -12.91 -5.18
N ILE A 182 4.61 -13.15 -4.86
CA ILE A 182 3.68 -13.81 -5.79
C ILE A 182 3.45 -12.91 -7.02
N VAL A 183 3.20 -11.62 -6.81
CA VAL A 183 2.97 -10.65 -7.89
C VAL A 183 4.23 -10.46 -8.75
N ASN A 184 5.41 -10.32 -8.14
CA ASN A 184 6.68 -10.12 -8.84
C ASN A 184 7.07 -11.33 -9.71
N ARG A 185 6.66 -12.54 -9.32
CA ARG A 185 6.83 -13.74 -10.14
C ARG A 185 5.82 -13.85 -11.30
N GLY A 186 4.92 -12.87 -11.44
CA GLY A 186 3.85 -12.88 -12.43
C GLY A 186 2.79 -13.95 -12.17
N MET A 187 2.69 -14.42 -10.93
CA MET A 187 1.69 -15.40 -10.51
C MET A 187 0.48 -14.69 -9.88
N SER A 188 -0.70 -15.28 -10.09
CA SER A 188 -1.93 -14.84 -9.40
C SER A 188 -2.34 -15.82 -8.30
N VAL A 189 -1.70 -16.97 -8.20
CA VAL A 189 -2.01 -18.04 -7.25
C VAL A 189 -0.72 -18.69 -6.78
N ALA A 190 -0.62 -18.95 -5.48
CA ALA A 190 0.42 -19.81 -4.90
C ALA A 190 -0.24 -20.79 -3.93
N ILE A 191 0.06 -22.08 -4.09
CA ILE A 191 -0.61 -23.18 -3.37
C ILE A 191 0.36 -23.83 -2.40
N GLY A 192 -0.01 -23.88 -1.12
CA GLY A 192 0.73 -24.58 -0.10
C GLY A 192 2.16 -24.07 0.01
N VAL A 193 3.14 -24.92 -0.15
CA VAL A 193 4.57 -24.59 -0.01
C VAL A 193 5.14 -23.71 -1.11
N GLU A 194 4.41 -23.48 -2.20
CA GLU A 194 4.87 -22.68 -3.35
C GLU A 194 5.14 -21.21 -2.98
N HIS A 195 4.43 -20.69 -1.99
CA HIS A 195 4.62 -19.31 -1.52
C HIS A 195 5.79 -19.13 -0.55
N GLY A 196 6.46 -20.22 -0.11
CA GLY A 196 7.68 -20.16 0.70
C GLY A 196 7.50 -19.81 2.17
N VAL A 197 6.28 -19.57 2.66
CA VAL A 197 5.99 -19.24 4.06
C VAL A 197 5.53 -20.50 4.80
N GLU A 198 6.45 -21.16 5.49
CA GLU A 198 6.21 -22.45 6.15
C GLU A 198 4.97 -22.48 7.08
N PRO A 199 4.73 -21.45 7.94
CA PRO A 199 3.53 -21.41 8.79
C PRO A 199 2.21 -21.42 8.01
N LEU A 200 2.22 -21.06 6.74
CA LEU A 200 1.06 -21.03 5.85
C LEU A 200 1.02 -22.18 4.86
N SER A 201 1.84 -23.23 5.04
CA SER A 201 1.93 -24.38 4.11
C SER A 201 0.60 -25.11 3.85
N ALA A 202 -0.36 -25.03 4.78
CA ALA A 202 -1.72 -25.53 4.61
C ALA A 202 -2.66 -24.57 3.85
N CYS A 203 -2.15 -23.39 3.47
CA CYS A 203 -2.91 -22.33 2.84
C CYS A 203 -2.58 -22.18 1.36
N SER A 204 -3.47 -21.53 0.66
CA SER A 204 -3.22 -20.98 -0.68
C SER A 204 -3.55 -19.50 -0.70
N VAL A 205 -2.84 -18.77 -1.52
CA VAL A 205 -2.98 -17.34 -1.69
C VAL A 205 -3.35 -17.05 -3.13
N VAL A 206 -4.38 -16.23 -3.33
CA VAL A 206 -4.78 -15.70 -4.64
C VAL A 206 -4.65 -14.19 -4.57
N VAL A 207 -3.92 -13.59 -5.49
CA VAL A 207 -3.66 -12.14 -5.51
C VAL A 207 -3.87 -11.54 -6.90
N ALA A 208 -4.23 -10.27 -6.94
CA ALA A 208 -4.16 -9.43 -8.13
C ALA A 208 -3.53 -8.09 -7.79
N PRO A 209 -2.68 -7.53 -8.66
CA PRO A 209 -2.14 -6.19 -8.50
C PRO A 209 -3.24 -5.14 -8.70
N VAL A 210 -3.20 -4.06 -7.95
CA VAL A 210 -3.98 -2.85 -8.22
C VAL A 210 -3.13 -1.94 -9.08
N VAL A 211 -3.57 -1.70 -10.32
CA VAL A 211 -2.80 -0.95 -11.31
C VAL A 211 -3.60 0.26 -11.75
N ILE A 212 -2.97 1.46 -11.75
CA ILE A 212 -3.53 2.71 -12.27
C ILE A 212 -2.50 3.31 -13.22
N ASP A 213 -2.93 3.68 -14.42
CA ASP A 213 -2.07 4.25 -15.47
C ASP A 213 -0.81 3.41 -15.80
N GLY A 214 -0.90 2.09 -15.58
CA GLY A 214 0.21 1.15 -15.79
C GLY A 214 1.17 1.04 -14.62
N GLU A 215 0.97 1.79 -13.54
CA GLU A 215 1.75 1.71 -12.31
C GLU A 215 1.09 0.81 -11.27
N HIS A 216 1.89 0.02 -10.59
CA HIS A 216 1.47 -0.89 -9.53
C HIS A 216 1.38 -0.14 -8.20
N LEU A 217 0.16 0.11 -7.73
CA LEU A 217 -0.09 0.89 -6.51
C LEU A 217 -0.32 0.03 -5.26
N GLY A 218 -0.57 -1.25 -5.43
CA GLY A 218 -0.85 -2.13 -4.31
C GLY A 218 -1.35 -3.48 -4.80
N SER A 219 -1.91 -4.27 -3.90
CA SER A 219 -2.42 -5.60 -4.24
C SER A 219 -3.63 -5.95 -3.39
N VAL A 220 -4.53 -6.72 -3.97
CA VAL A 220 -5.64 -7.35 -3.25
C VAL A 220 -5.52 -8.86 -3.35
N GLY A 221 -5.93 -9.57 -2.31
CA GLY A 221 -5.83 -11.01 -2.31
C GLY A 221 -6.72 -11.69 -1.29
N VAL A 222 -6.76 -13.00 -1.39
CA VAL A 222 -7.42 -13.86 -0.41
C VAL A 222 -6.49 -15.00 -0.02
N LEU A 223 -6.52 -15.35 1.25
CA LEU A 223 -5.81 -16.48 1.82
C LEU A 223 -6.83 -17.46 2.39
N GLY A 224 -6.76 -18.70 1.94
CA GLY A 224 -7.67 -19.76 2.35
C GLY A 224 -7.00 -21.13 2.33
N PRO A 225 -7.75 -22.21 2.65
CA PRO A 225 -7.22 -23.56 2.60
C PRO A 225 -6.83 -23.97 1.17
N THR A 226 -5.90 -24.90 1.02
CA THR A 226 -5.48 -25.43 -0.29
C THR A 226 -6.63 -26.04 -1.12
N ARG A 227 -7.77 -26.30 -0.50
CA ARG A 227 -9.02 -26.79 -1.12
C ARG A 227 -10.06 -25.71 -1.43
N MET A 228 -9.68 -24.42 -1.44
CA MET A 228 -10.61 -23.33 -1.73
C MET A 228 -11.12 -23.35 -3.19
N ASN A 229 -12.20 -22.60 -3.45
CA ASN A 229 -12.73 -22.43 -4.80
C ASN A 229 -11.90 -21.39 -5.59
N TYR A 230 -10.82 -21.85 -6.24
CA TYR A 230 -9.90 -20.99 -6.99
C TYR A 230 -10.57 -20.18 -8.11
N PRO A 231 -11.49 -20.76 -8.96
CA PRO A 231 -12.17 -19.97 -9.98
C PRO A 231 -12.95 -18.80 -9.43
N GLN A 232 -13.63 -18.97 -8.30
CA GLN A 232 -14.36 -17.91 -7.63
C GLN A 232 -13.40 -16.90 -7.00
N ALA A 233 -12.37 -17.36 -6.29
CA ALA A 233 -11.39 -16.51 -5.64
C ALA A 233 -10.67 -15.61 -6.66
N LEU A 234 -10.18 -16.19 -7.77
CA LEU A 234 -9.53 -15.44 -8.86
C LEU A 234 -10.45 -14.37 -9.44
N ALA A 235 -11.68 -14.75 -9.83
CA ALA A 235 -12.62 -13.82 -10.42
C ALA A 235 -13.03 -12.69 -9.44
N THR A 236 -13.14 -13.00 -8.13
CA THR A 236 -13.46 -11.99 -7.10
C THR A 236 -12.30 -11.02 -6.92
N VAL A 237 -11.08 -11.53 -6.77
CA VAL A 237 -9.88 -10.73 -6.56
C VAL A 237 -9.63 -9.83 -7.75
N GLU A 238 -9.78 -10.32 -9.00
CA GLU A 238 -9.64 -9.56 -10.24
C GLU A 238 -10.64 -8.39 -10.30
N VAL A 239 -11.92 -8.66 -10.11
CA VAL A 239 -12.97 -7.60 -10.17
C VAL A 239 -12.79 -6.58 -9.04
N VAL A 240 -12.45 -7.01 -7.84
CA VAL A 240 -12.23 -6.09 -6.70
C VAL A 240 -10.99 -5.24 -6.94
N SER A 241 -9.92 -5.82 -7.51
CA SER A 241 -8.70 -5.08 -7.87
C SER A 241 -9.00 -3.97 -8.90
N GLU A 242 -9.72 -4.28 -9.97
CA GLU A 242 -10.11 -3.31 -10.99
C GLU A 242 -10.97 -2.17 -10.40
N GLN A 243 -11.98 -2.50 -9.61
CA GLN A 243 -12.88 -1.50 -9.01
C GLN A 243 -12.17 -0.63 -7.96
N LEU A 244 -11.26 -1.22 -7.18
CA LEU A 244 -10.44 -0.47 -6.23
C LEU A 244 -9.51 0.51 -6.96
N GLY A 245 -8.86 0.07 -8.05
CA GLY A 245 -8.03 0.92 -8.89
C GLY A 245 -8.79 2.13 -9.40
N HIS A 246 -9.93 1.91 -10.06
CA HIS A 246 -10.79 3.01 -10.54
C HIS A 246 -11.23 3.95 -9.42
N ARG A 247 -11.52 3.43 -8.24
CA ARG A 247 -11.96 4.26 -7.12
C ARG A 247 -10.85 5.12 -6.53
N ILE A 248 -9.60 4.61 -6.51
CA ILE A 248 -8.43 5.39 -6.10
C ILE A 248 -8.10 6.49 -7.12
N GLU A 249 -8.29 6.22 -8.41
CA GLU A 249 -8.09 7.19 -9.49
C GLU A 249 -9.09 8.37 -9.43
N GLU A 250 -10.35 8.11 -9.06
CA GLU A 250 -11.41 9.11 -8.98
C GLU A 250 -11.35 9.99 -7.71
N GLY A 251 -10.65 9.58 -6.66
CA GLY A 251 -10.69 10.19 -5.31
C GLY A 251 -9.67 11.17 -5.01
#